data_397b4b3b7432bc91542356e9b82d6dbf
#
_entry.id   397b4b3b7432bc91542356e9b82d6dbf
#
_cell.length_a   1.000
_cell.length_b   1.000
_cell.length_c   1.000
_cell.angle_alpha   90.00
_cell.angle_beta   90.00
_cell.angle_gamma   90.00
#
_symmetry.space_group_name_H-M   'P 1'
#
loop_
_entity.id
_entity.type
_entity.pdbx_description
1 polymer ?
#
loop_
_entity_poly.entity_id
_entity_poly.type
_entity_poly.pdbx_seq_one_letter_code
_entity_poly.pdbx_strand_id
1 'polypeptide(L)'
;MKKINKIVFLFSLIIFAFSGVVSAQDKKDEKRNVKEPPSLVVFDASQSYSLQNSSQIFKEVLNPSPQTSFTTLKQEQDPLGFTHQKMQQYFKGVKVEFATATLSSKNGTVQTLNSSYSPIAEDFNVTPSVSNSQALNNAMAHVGATKYMWQNTSEAALADYQKPSGELVVFPAMKNISETNRLAYKFDIYATAPLYRADVYIDAKTGQFIFENKRIHHANVPATGTSLYNGTVSFTADNASGPYRLRQTADGSGIQTFDLNNSTNYNSAVDVTSSSTNFTSNPTGVQAHFGAERTHKYFSQKHGRNSYNNAGAIIKSYVSYSSNYVN
;
A
#
# COMPACT_ATOMS: atom_id res chain seq x y z
N MET A 1 10.42 103.73 22.55
CA MET A 1 9.14 103.16 23.02
C MET A 1 8.39 102.64 21.79
N LYS A 2 8.24 101.38 21.67
CA LYS A 2 7.14 100.59 21.05
C LYS A 2 7.68 99.16 20.80
N LYS A 3 7.14 98.24 21.53
CA LYS A 3 7.47 96.83 21.46
C LYS A 3 6.87 96.27 20.12
N ILE A 4 7.69 95.62 19.33
CA ILE A 4 7.25 94.83 18.15
C ILE A 4 7.27 93.38 18.56
N ASN A 5 6.06 92.82 18.67
CA ASN A 5 5.87 91.39 18.91
C ASN A 5 6.26 90.60 17.66
N LYS A 6 7.26 89.77 17.75
CA LYS A 6 7.54 88.77 16.76
C LYS A 6 6.61 87.52 16.96
N ILE A 7 5.65 87.37 16.06
CA ILE A 7 4.89 86.20 16.01
C ILE A 7 5.74 85.15 15.32
N VAL A 8 6.16 84.14 16.09
CA VAL A 8 6.82 82.92 15.49
C VAL A 8 5.71 81.94 15.05
N PHE A 9 5.57 81.79 13.76
CA PHE A 9 4.72 80.76 13.19
C PHE A 9 5.46 79.40 13.34
N LEU A 10 4.97 78.62 14.30
CA LEU A 10 5.42 77.25 14.46
C LEU A 10 4.64 76.40 13.48
N PHE A 11 5.27 75.96 12.32
CA PHE A 11 4.73 75.01 11.43
C PHE A 11 4.84 73.61 12.08
N SER A 12 3.74 73.22 12.68
CA SER A 12 3.60 71.83 13.18
C SER A 12 3.39 70.92 11.99
N LEU A 13 4.47 70.20 11.61
CA LEU A 13 4.42 69.13 10.59
C LEU A 13 3.76 67.91 11.24
N ILE A 14 2.46 67.74 11.04
CA ILE A 14 1.74 66.52 11.42
C ILE A 14 2.09 65.46 10.39
N ILE A 15 3.06 64.60 10.73
CA ILE A 15 3.29 63.35 9.99
C ILE A 15 2.18 62.39 10.37
N PHE A 16 1.18 62.26 9.49
CA PHE A 16 0.23 61.15 9.52
C PHE A 16 1.00 59.86 9.12
N ALA A 17 1.50 59.13 10.11
CA ALA A 17 1.90 57.79 9.92
C ALA A 17 0.64 56.96 9.64
N PHE A 18 0.33 56.72 8.35
CA PHE A 18 -0.56 55.69 7.96
C PHE A 18 0.09 54.35 8.28
N SER A 19 -0.11 53.87 9.51
CA SER A 19 0.06 52.48 9.83
C SER A 19 -1.03 51.70 9.08
N GLY A 20 -0.71 51.37 7.83
CA GLY A 20 -1.45 50.35 7.09
C GLY A 20 -1.37 49.05 7.89
N VAL A 21 -2.42 48.76 8.66
CA VAL A 21 -2.67 47.42 9.13
C VAL A 21 -2.91 46.61 7.86
N VAL A 22 -1.86 45.95 7.35
CA VAL A 22 -2.02 44.84 6.42
C VAL A 22 -2.72 43.78 7.25
N SER A 23 -4.03 43.80 7.22
CA SER A 23 -4.83 42.65 7.59
C SER A 23 -4.40 41.55 6.63
N ALA A 24 -3.55 40.64 7.10
CA ALA A 24 -3.40 39.34 6.47
C ALA A 24 -4.79 38.73 6.55
N GLN A 25 -5.58 38.90 5.49
CA GLN A 25 -6.68 38.03 5.23
C GLN A 25 -6.05 36.65 5.11
N ASP A 26 -6.13 35.89 6.21
CA ASP A 26 -6.12 34.43 6.11
C ASP A 26 -7.06 34.09 4.96
N LYS A 27 -6.51 33.80 3.78
CA LYS A 27 -7.17 32.98 2.82
C LYS A 27 -7.42 31.68 3.57
N LYS A 28 -8.54 31.60 4.28
CA LYS A 28 -9.20 30.34 4.54
C LYS A 28 -9.24 29.69 3.17
N ASP A 29 -8.32 28.72 2.97
CA ASP A 29 -8.48 27.76 1.90
C ASP A 29 -9.92 27.26 2.04
N GLU A 30 -10.78 27.75 1.16
CA GLU A 30 -12.01 27.05 0.84
C GLU A 30 -11.55 25.68 0.35
N LYS A 31 -11.33 24.76 1.31
CA LYS A 31 -11.36 23.33 1.00
C LYS A 31 -12.69 23.17 0.29
N ARG A 32 -12.64 23.15 -1.02
CA ARG A 32 -13.76 22.71 -1.84
C ARG A 32 -14.22 21.44 -1.15
N ASN A 33 -15.42 21.47 -0.66
CA ASN A 33 -16.13 20.32 -0.11
C ASN A 33 -16.46 19.43 -1.31
N VAL A 34 -15.41 18.86 -1.94
CA VAL A 34 -15.55 17.85 -2.98
C VAL A 34 -16.04 16.63 -2.21
N LYS A 35 -17.35 16.44 -2.25
CA LYS A 35 -18.00 15.27 -1.70
C LYS A 35 -17.28 14.06 -2.28
N GLU A 36 -16.62 13.28 -1.43
CA GLU A 36 -15.95 12.06 -1.90
C GLU A 36 -16.96 11.20 -2.65
N PRO A 37 -16.58 10.64 -3.81
CA PRO A 37 -17.49 9.78 -4.56
C PRO A 37 -17.88 8.57 -3.69
N PRO A 38 -19.13 8.12 -3.76
CA PRO A 38 -19.60 7.02 -2.94
C PRO A 38 -18.88 5.73 -3.28
N SER A 39 -18.42 5.00 -2.25
CA SER A 39 -17.82 3.67 -2.43
C SER A 39 -18.86 2.56 -2.61
N LEU A 40 -20.07 2.76 -2.09
CA LEU A 40 -21.20 1.85 -2.23
C LEU A 40 -22.48 2.64 -2.42
N VAL A 41 -23.27 2.26 -3.44
CA VAL A 41 -24.62 2.75 -3.68
C VAL A 41 -25.56 1.57 -3.81
N VAL A 42 -26.67 1.60 -3.10
CA VAL A 42 -27.78 0.66 -3.24
C VAL A 42 -28.89 1.41 -3.99
N PHE A 43 -29.32 0.85 -5.11
CA PHE A 43 -30.37 1.47 -5.94
C PHE A 43 -31.75 1.04 -5.46
N ASP A 44 -32.69 1.98 -5.48
CA ASP A 44 -34.09 1.69 -5.26
C ASP A 44 -34.66 0.90 -6.44
N ALA A 45 -35.58 -0.02 -6.18
CA ALA A 45 -36.23 -0.85 -7.21
C ALA A 45 -36.97 -0.01 -8.28
N SER A 46 -37.36 1.21 -7.97
CA SER A 46 -37.99 2.15 -8.89
C SER A 46 -37.04 2.69 -9.96
N GLN A 47 -35.71 2.65 -9.74
CA GLN A 47 -34.71 3.22 -10.67
C GLN A 47 -34.45 2.36 -11.91
N SER A 48 -34.84 1.09 -11.92
CA SER A 48 -34.87 0.17 -13.08
C SER A 48 -33.65 0.17 -14.01
N TYR A 49 -32.42 0.41 -13.46
CA TYR A 49 -31.19 0.36 -14.26
C TYR A 49 -30.86 -1.07 -14.70
N SER A 50 -30.31 -1.20 -15.92
CA SER A 50 -29.70 -2.46 -16.40
C SER A 50 -28.18 -2.30 -16.55
N LEU A 51 -27.44 -3.42 -16.73
CA LEU A 51 -25.99 -3.36 -16.97
C LEU A 51 -25.63 -2.60 -18.26
N GLN A 52 -26.54 -2.57 -19.26
CA GLN A 52 -26.37 -1.78 -20.49
C GLN A 52 -26.38 -0.28 -20.22
N ASN A 53 -27.00 0.16 -19.11
CA ASN A 53 -27.03 1.56 -18.68
C ASN A 53 -25.81 1.96 -17.82
N SER A 54 -24.75 1.17 -17.76
CA SER A 54 -23.59 1.42 -16.91
C SER A 54 -23.00 2.83 -17.05
N SER A 55 -22.92 3.35 -18.27
CA SER A 55 -22.43 4.71 -18.55
C SER A 55 -23.34 5.79 -17.94
N GLN A 56 -24.68 5.59 -17.99
CA GLN A 56 -25.64 6.47 -17.37
C GLN A 56 -25.53 6.44 -15.85
N ILE A 57 -25.45 5.23 -15.25
CA ILE A 57 -25.27 5.06 -13.81
C ILE A 57 -24.02 5.80 -13.33
N PHE A 58 -22.90 5.61 -14.02
CA PHE A 58 -21.65 6.30 -13.64
C PHE A 58 -21.77 7.82 -13.76
N LYS A 59 -22.41 8.32 -14.82
CA LYS A 59 -22.62 9.76 -15.00
C LYS A 59 -23.44 10.35 -13.86
N GLU A 60 -24.51 9.70 -13.45
CA GLU A 60 -25.42 10.18 -12.42
C GLU A 60 -24.84 10.05 -11.00
N VAL A 61 -24.08 8.97 -10.73
CA VAL A 61 -23.63 8.65 -9.39
C VAL A 61 -22.21 9.17 -9.12
N LEU A 62 -21.28 8.99 -10.06
CA LEU A 62 -19.86 9.32 -9.89
C LEU A 62 -19.51 10.69 -10.49
N ASN A 63 -20.35 11.21 -11.41
CA ASN A 63 -20.12 12.45 -12.16
C ASN A 63 -18.68 12.55 -12.71
N PRO A 64 -18.22 11.57 -13.50
CA PRO A 64 -16.86 11.54 -13.98
C PRO A 64 -16.58 12.67 -14.98
N SER A 65 -15.31 13.09 -15.05
CA SER A 65 -14.82 13.97 -16.12
C SER A 65 -15.14 13.37 -17.50
N PRO A 66 -15.43 14.19 -18.53
CA PRO A 66 -15.70 13.71 -19.90
C PRO A 66 -14.56 12.85 -20.50
N GLN A 67 -13.34 12.99 -19.98
CA GLN A 67 -12.16 12.23 -20.42
C GLN A 67 -12.01 10.90 -19.68
N THR A 68 -12.90 10.61 -18.73
CA THR A 68 -12.95 9.34 -18.01
C THR A 68 -13.79 8.32 -18.78
N SER A 69 -13.29 7.11 -18.88
CA SER A 69 -14.02 5.97 -19.44
C SER A 69 -13.89 4.73 -18.53
N PHE A 70 -14.81 3.80 -18.69
CA PHE A 70 -14.82 2.53 -17.97
C PHE A 70 -14.87 1.38 -18.97
N THR A 71 -13.99 0.41 -18.80
CA THR A 71 -13.90 -0.79 -19.64
C THR A 71 -14.18 -2.03 -18.80
N THR A 72 -15.04 -2.91 -19.29
CA THR A 72 -15.35 -4.16 -18.59
C THR A 72 -14.12 -5.06 -18.53
N LEU A 73 -13.72 -5.43 -17.31
CA LEU A 73 -12.67 -6.41 -17.04
C LEU A 73 -13.22 -7.82 -16.99
N LYS A 74 -14.37 -7.99 -16.35
CA LYS A 74 -14.98 -9.29 -16.10
C LYS A 74 -16.49 -9.11 -15.90
N GLN A 75 -17.24 -10.10 -16.36
CA GLN A 75 -18.64 -10.28 -16.01
C GLN A 75 -18.85 -11.74 -15.62
N GLU A 76 -19.48 -11.99 -14.49
CA GLU A 76 -19.74 -13.31 -13.97
C GLU A 76 -21.06 -13.36 -13.21
N GLN A 77 -21.67 -14.55 -13.16
CA GLN A 77 -22.86 -14.80 -12.37
C GLN A 77 -22.51 -15.64 -11.16
N ASP A 78 -23.03 -15.26 -9.99
CA ASP A 78 -22.85 -16.01 -8.75
C ASP A 78 -23.95 -17.09 -8.58
N PRO A 79 -23.80 -18.04 -7.62
CA PRO A 79 -24.81 -19.07 -7.35
C PRO A 79 -26.16 -18.53 -6.85
N LEU A 80 -26.22 -17.28 -6.39
CA LEU A 80 -27.45 -16.62 -5.93
C LEU A 80 -28.19 -15.92 -7.09
N GLY A 81 -27.68 -16.02 -8.31
CA GLY A 81 -28.25 -15.44 -9.53
C GLY A 81 -27.95 -13.96 -9.73
N PHE A 82 -26.96 -13.38 -9.01
CA PHE A 82 -26.49 -12.05 -9.31
C PHE A 82 -25.48 -12.08 -10.46
N THR A 83 -25.58 -11.14 -11.38
CA THR A 83 -24.54 -10.88 -12.38
C THR A 83 -23.72 -9.67 -11.92
N HIS A 84 -22.41 -9.88 -11.78
CA HIS A 84 -21.43 -8.88 -11.39
C HIS A 84 -20.62 -8.44 -12.61
N GLN A 85 -20.66 -7.15 -12.95
CA GLN A 85 -19.85 -6.56 -14.01
C GLN A 85 -18.80 -5.65 -13.38
N LYS A 86 -17.53 -6.11 -13.41
CA LYS A 86 -16.38 -5.34 -12.92
C LYS A 86 -15.75 -4.56 -14.05
N MET A 87 -15.54 -3.27 -13.84
CA MET A 87 -15.03 -2.35 -14.83
C MET A 87 -13.80 -1.60 -14.28
N GLN A 88 -12.84 -1.31 -15.16
CA GLN A 88 -11.63 -0.52 -14.90
C GLN A 88 -11.84 0.92 -15.36
N GLN A 89 -11.47 1.87 -14.51
CA GLN A 89 -11.42 3.29 -14.87
C GLN A 89 -10.18 3.59 -15.73
N TYR A 90 -10.39 4.40 -16.76
CA TYR A 90 -9.35 5.02 -17.59
C TYR A 90 -9.56 6.53 -17.63
N PHE A 91 -8.47 7.28 -17.77
CA PHE A 91 -8.50 8.73 -17.99
C PHE A 91 -7.62 9.09 -19.18
N LYS A 92 -8.18 9.78 -20.18
CA LYS A 92 -7.45 10.07 -21.47
C LYS A 92 -6.79 8.82 -22.06
N GLY A 93 -7.43 7.65 -21.94
CA GLY A 93 -6.90 6.37 -22.41
C GLY A 93 -5.84 5.71 -21.51
N VAL A 94 -5.39 6.37 -20.43
CA VAL A 94 -4.45 5.81 -19.46
C VAL A 94 -5.22 5.15 -18.32
N LYS A 95 -4.85 3.92 -17.97
CA LYS A 95 -5.44 3.18 -16.86
C LYS A 95 -5.25 3.92 -15.53
N VAL A 96 -6.31 4.01 -14.75
CA VAL A 96 -6.23 4.53 -13.37
C VAL A 96 -6.05 3.35 -12.43
N GLU A 97 -4.89 3.27 -11.80
CA GLU A 97 -4.54 2.13 -10.95
C GLU A 97 -5.46 2.08 -9.73
N PHE A 98 -5.81 0.87 -9.26
CA PHE A 98 -6.74 0.62 -8.15
C PHE A 98 -8.18 1.15 -8.31
N ALA A 99 -8.49 1.85 -9.39
CA ALA A 99 -9.80 2.46 -9.60
C ALA A 99 -10.70 1.54 -10.43
N THR A 100 -11.58 0.82 -9.73
CA THR A 100 -12.57 -0.09 -10.36
C THR A 100 -13.98 0.24 -9.91
N ALA A 101 -14.96 -0.17 -10.71
CA ALA A 101 -16.37 -0.14 -10.35
C ALA A 101 -17.00 -1.51 -10.64
N THR A 102 -17.86 -1.98 -9.75
CA THR A 102 -18.61 -3.23 -9.91
C THR A 102 -20.09 -2.95 -9.79
N LEU A 103 -20.83 -3.22 -10.87
CA LEU A 103 -22.28 -3.22 -10.87
C LEU A 103 -22.77 -4.65 -10.61
N SER A 104 -23.69 -4.81 -9.66
CA SER A 104 -24.33 -6.09 -9.37
C SER A 104 -25.81 -6.00 -9.73
N SER A 105 -26.26 -6.91 -10.61
CA SER A 105 -27.66 -6.96 -11.06
C SER A 105 -28.29 -8.30 -10.75
N LYS A 106 -29.59 -8.30 -10.47
CA LYS A 106 -30.40 -9.50 -10.33
C LYS A 106 -31.68 -9.37 -11.15
N ASN A 107 -32.04 -10.42 -11.86
CA ASN A 107 -33.19 -10.43 -12.75
C ASN A 107 -33.18 -9.25 -13.76
N GLY A 108 -31.99 -8.90 -14.29
CA GLY A 108 -31.81 -7.81 -15.25
C GLY A 108 -31.73 -6.40 -14.67
N THR A 109 -32.02 -6.22 -13.37
CA THR A 109 -32.01 -4.90 -12.71
C THR A 109 -30.77 -4.74 -11.83
N VAL A 110 -30.03 -3.63 -12.01
CA VAL A 110 -28.87 -3.27 -11.18
C VAL A 110 -29.36 -2.88 -9.79
N GLN A 111 -28.77 -3.52 -8.77
CA GLN A 111 -29.13 -3.31 -7.39
C GLN A 111 -28.05 -2.55 -6.61
N THR A 112 -26.77 -2.72 -6.98
CA THR A 112 -25.67 -2.03 -6.29
C THR A 112 -24.58 -1.60 -7.25
N LEU A 113 -23.93 -0.48 -6.89
CA LEU A 113 -22.63 -0.06 -7.40
C LEU A 113 -21.64 -0.07 -6.25
N ASN A 114 -20.56 -0.85 -6.37
CA ASN A 114 -19.39 -0.76 -5.50
C ASN A 114 -18.25 -0.13 -6.30
N SER A 115 -17.63 0.94 -5.80
CA SER A 115 -16.68 1.73 -6.57
C SER A 115 -15.49 2.22 -5.73
N SER A 116 -14.31 2.11 -6.31
CA SER A 116 -13.11 2.85 -5.92
C SER A 116 -12.75 3.91 -6.98
N TYR A 117 -13.76 4.60 -7.49
CA TYR A 117 -13.58 5.68 -8.47
C TYR A 117 -12.66 6.76 -7.93
N SER A 118 -11.67 7.15 -8.73
CA SER A 118 -10.74 8.25 -8.42
C SER A 118 -11.06 9.46 -9.30
N PRO A 119 -11.49 10.59 -8.72
CA PRO A 119 -11.66 11.83 -9.46
C PRO A 119 -10.32 12.35 -9.99
N ILE A 120 -10.27 12.72 -11.28
CA ILE A 120 -9.06 13.26 -11.91
C ILE A 120 -9.44 14.60 -12.55
N ALA A 121 -8.63 15.63 -12.30
CA ALA A 121 -8.84 16.96 -12.88
C ALA A 121 -8.72 16.92 -14.41
N GLU A 122 -9.55 17.66 -15.12
CA GLU A 122 -9.58 17.65 -16.59
C GLU A 122 -8.26 18.07 -17.24
N ASP A 123 -7.52 18.97 -16.60
CA ASP A 123 -6.21 19.45 -17.01
C ASP A 123 -5.07 18.51 -16.68
N PHE A 124 -5.33 17.38 -15.99
CA PHE A 124 -4.29 16.41 -15.65
C PHE A 124 -3.56 15.91 -16.90
N ASN A 125 -2.25 16.08 -16.89
CA ASN A 125 -1.40 15.79 -18.03
C ASN A 125 -0.88 14.34 -17.99
N VAL A 126 -1.24 13.55 -19.00
CA VAL A 126 -0.86 12.13 -19.16
C VAL A 126 0.36 11.92 -20.07
N THR A 127 1.10 12.96 -20.43
CA THR A 127 2.35 12.83 -21.20
C THR A 127 3.53 12.68 -20.25
N PRO A 128 4.33 11.60 -20.30
CA PRO A 128 5.48 11.42 -19.43
C PRO A 128 6.62 12.40 -19.80
N SER A 129 7.44 12.79 -18.83
CA SER A 129 8.68 13.58 -19.04
C SER A 129 9.93 12.71 -18.87
N VAL A 130 9.81 11.59 -18.15
CA VAL A 130 10.86 10.59 -17.96
C VAL A 130 10.63 9.45 -18.93
N SER A 131 11.69 8.94 -19.56
CA SER A 131 11.58 7.78 -20.44
C SER A 131 11.30 6.49 -19.63
N ASN A 132 10.64 5.52 -20.27
CA ASN A 132 10.38 4.20 -19.66
C ASN A 132 11.67 3.52 -19.18
N SER A 133 12.74 3.57 -19.97
CA SER A 133 14.05 2.99 -19.60
C SER A 133 14.66 3.67 -18.38
N GLN A 134 14.57 4.99 -18.29
CA GLN A 134 15.04 5.73 -17.12
C GLN A 134 14.23 5.38 -15.88
N ALA A 135 12.92 5.30 -16.00
CA ALA A 135 12.03 4.92 -14.91
C ALA A 135 12.30 3.47 -14.43
N LEU A 136 12.57 2.53 -15.36
CA LEU A 136 12.96 1.16 -14.98
C LEU A 136 14.28 1.14 -14.21
N ASN A 137 15.28 1.92 -14.63
CA ASN A 137 16.55 2.02 -13.90
C ASN A 137 16.34 2.57 -12.49
N ASN A 138 15.46 3.56 -12.33
CA ASN A 138 15.12 4.11 -11.02
C ASN A 138 14.37 3.08 -10.14
N ALA A 139 13.48 2.27 -10.72
CA ALA A 139 12.81 1.17 -10.03
C ALA A 139 13.83 0.11 -9.55
N MET A 140 14.78 -0.27 -10.41
CA MET A 140 15.86 -1.20 -10.06
C MET A 140 16.76 -0.64 -8.95
N ALA A 141 17.11 0.65 -9.02
CA ALA A 141 17.89 1.32 -7.99
C ALA A 141 17.17 1.37 -6.63
N HIS A 142 15.84 1.59 -6.64
CA HIS A 142 15.01 1.53 -5.43
C HIS A 142 15.03 0.12 -4.81
N VAL A 143 14.85 -0.92 -5.62
CA VAL A 143 14.84 -2.32 -5.15
C VAL A 143 16.21 -2.76 -4.65
N GLY A 144 17.31 -2.27 -5.26
CA GLY A 144 18.68 -2.54 -4.84
C GLY A 144 19.12 -4.00 -4.94
N ALA A 145 18.45 -4.81 -5.76
CA ALA A 145 18.79 -6.23 -5.91
C ALA A 145 20.06 -6.42 -6.77
N THR A 146 20.80 -7.48 -6.48
CA THR A 146 22.02 -7.84 -7.23
C THR A 146 21.73 -8.75 -8.42
N LYS A 147 20.59 -9.49 -8.37
CA LYS A 147 20.15 -10.38 -9.46
C LYS A 147 18.65 -10.24 -9.68
N TYR A 148 18.26 -10.14 -10.94
CA TYR A 148 16.86 -10.08 -11.36
C TYR A 148 16.49 -11.33 -12.17
N MET A 149 15.25 -11.78 -12.10
CA MET A 149 14.73 -12.99 -12.75
C MET A 149 15.03 -13.02 -14.25
N TRP A 150 14.86 -11.89 -14.96
CA TRP A 150 15.10 -11.82 -16.41
C TRP A 150 16.57 -11.95 -16.83
N GLN A 151 17.52 -11.95 -15.90
CA GLN A 151 18.95 -12.14 -16.20
C GLN A 151 19.31 -13.63 -16.34
N ASN A 152 18.45 -14.55 -15.88
CA ASN A 152 18.57 -15.99 -16.07
C ASN A 152 17.43 -16.44 -16.99
N THR A 153 17.73 -16.66 -18.27
CA THR A 153 16.73 -17.00 -19.27
C THR A 153 15.98 -18.30 -19.00
N SER A 154 16.64 -19.30 -18.39
CA SER A 154 16.02 -20.59 -18.05
C SER A 154 15.03 -20.43 -16.90
N GLU A 155 15.39 -19.73 -15.83
CA GLU A 155 14.50 -19.46 -14.69
C GLU A 155 13.34 -18.55 -15.10
N ALA A 156 13.62 -17.53 -15.91
CA ALA A 156 12.61 -16.61 -16.43
C ALA A 156 11.57 -17.34 -17.28
N ALA A 157 11.99 -18.27 -18.15
CA ALA A 157 11.09 -19.08 -18.97
C ALA A 157 10.21 -20.01 -18.11
N LEU A 158 10.76 -20.64 -17.07
CA LEU A 158 9.98 -21.47 -16.13
C LEU A 158 8.95 -20.66 -15.34
N ALA A 159 9.25 -19.39 -15.05
CA ALA A 159 8.38 -18.48 -14.32
C ALA A 159 7.38 -17.71 -15.24
N ASP A 160 7.42 -17.95 -16.55
CA ASP A 160 6.71 -17.17 -17.56
C ASP A 160 6.90 -15.66 -17.36
N TYR A 161 8.16 -15.26 -17.17
CA TYR A 161 8.51 -13.87 -16.78
C TYR A 161 9.49 -13.25 -17.77
N GLN A 162 9.24 -12.01 -18.13
CA GLN A 162 10.10 -11.20 -18.99
C GLN A 162 10.52 -9.91 -18.30
N LYS A 163 11.61 -9.30 -18.79
CA LYS A 163 12.01 -7.98 -18.34
C LYS A 163 10.84 -7.00 -18.51
N PRO A 164 10.38 -6.30 -17.44
CA PRO A 164 9.19 -5.46 -17.53
C PRO A 164 9.42 -4.26 -18.46
N SER A 165 8.43 -3.99 -19.31
CA SER A 165 8.43 -2.85 -20.23
C SER A 165 7.85 -1.58 -19.60
N GLY A 166 7.25 -1.67 -18.42
CA GLY A 166 6.57 -0.57 -17.74
C GLY A 166 5.22 -0.19 -18.35
N GLU A 167 4.17 -0.26 -17.58
CA GLU A 167 2.83 0.20 -17.93
C GLU A 167 2.68 1.66 -17.47
N LEU A 168 2.27 2.57 -18.38
CA LEU A 168 1.93 3.93 -17.99
C LEU A 168 0.55 3.93 -17.34
N VAL A 169 0.46 4.46 -16.11
CA VAL A 169 -0.79 4.50 -15.33
C VAL A 169 -0.98 5.85 -14.66
N VAL A 170 -2.21 6.19 -14.34
CA VAL A 170 -2.49 7.24 -13.35
C VAL A 170 -2.52 6.56 -11.99
N PHE A 171 -1.57 6.91 -11.13
CA PHE A 171 -1.55 6.51 -9.73
C PHE A 171 -2.46 7.46 -8.95
N PRO A 172 -3.56 6.99 -8.33
CA PRO A 172 -4.53 7.85 -7.69
C PRO A 172 -4.00 8.47 -6.41
N ALA A 173 -4.59 9.59 -6.00
CA ALA A 173 -4.38 10.12 -4.66
C ALA A 173 -4.81 9.07 -3.62
N MET A 174 -3.90 8.72 -2.71
CA MET A 174 -4.10 7.72 -1.67
C MET A 174 -3.56 8.23 -0.34
N LYS A 175 -4.36 8.17 0.70
CA LYS A 175 -3.97 8.60 2.04
C LYS A 175 -2.64 7.94 2.48
N ASN A 176 -1.73 8.73 3.01
CA ASN A 176 -0.40 8.34 3.47
C ASN A 176 0.60 7.86 2.38
N ILE A 177 0.23 7.93 1.09
CA ILE A 177 1.11 7.53 -0.03
C ILE A 177 1.32 8.69 -0.98
N SER A 178 0.26 9.27 -1.52
CA SER A 178 0.30 10.41 -2.42
C SER A 178 -0.92 11.29 -2.21
N GLU A 179 -0.72 12.57 -1.93
CA GLU A 179 -1.82 13.54 -1.72
C GLU A 179 -2.55 13.91 -3.01
N THR A 180 -1.92 13.67 -4.16
CA THR A 180 -2.45 14.01 -5.48
C THR A 180 -2.33 12.85 -6.45
N ASN A 181 -3.15 12.88 -7.51
CA ASN A 181 -2.99 11.95 -8.63
C ASN A 181 -1.63 12.18 -9.30
N ARG A 182 -0.92 11.10 -9.66
CA ARG A 182 0.37 11.14 -10.34
C ARG A 182 0.35 10.30 -11.60
N LEU A 183 1.02 10.75 -12.65
CA LEU A 183 1.34 9.89 -13.78
C LEU A 183 2.53 9.03 -13.39
N ALA A 184 2.43 7.71 -13.55
CA ALA A 184 3.46 6.79 -13.11
C ALA A 184 3.73 5.70 -14.16
N TYR A 185 4.94 5.17 -14.15
CA TYR A 185 5.25 3.88 -14.73
C TYR A 185 5.16 2.80 -13.65
N LYS A 186 4.44 1.74 -13.94
CA LYS A 186 4.32 0.53 -13.12
C LYS A 186 5.20 -0.57 -13.69
N PHE A 187 6.05 -1.16 -12.86
CA PHE A 187 6.91 -2.28 -13.22
C PHE A 187 6.70 -3.45 -12.27
N ASP A 188 6.43 -4.65 -12.78
CA ASP A 188 6.52 -5.89 -12.00
C ASP A 188 8.00 -6.26 -11.86
N ILE A 189 8.67 -5.83 -10.80
CA ILE A 189 10.08 -6.14 -10.55
C ILE A 189 10.19 -7.45 -9.79
N TYR A 190 10.82 -8.45 -10.43
CA TYR A 190 11.12 -9.74 -9.82
C TYR A 190 12.64 -9.92 -9.71
N ALA A 191 13.15 -9.91 -8.48
CA ALA A 191 14.55 -10.15 -8.16
C ALA A 191 14.72 -11.51 -7.49
N THR A 192 15.89 -12.14 -7.70
CA THR A 192 16.24 -13.45 -7.13
C THR A 192 17.29 -13.35 -6.03
N ALA A 193 18.03 -12.24 -5.95
CA ALA A 193 19.00 -12.01 -4.89
C ALA A 193 19.03 -10.53 -4.46
N PRO A 194 18.46 -10.20 -3.28
CA PRO A 194 17.55 -11.05 -2.48
C PRO A 194 16.24 -11.34 -3.22
N LEU A 195 15.52 -12.38 -2.78
CA LEU A 195 14.20 -12.68 -3.35
C LEU A 195 13.23 -11.54 -3.07
N TYR A 196 12.68 -10.96 -4.14
CA TYR A 196 11.76 -9.84 -4.08
C TYR A 196 10.86 -9.83 -5.31
N ARG A 197 9.58 -9.56 -5.14
CA ARG A 197 8.67 -9.26 -6.24
C ARG A 197 7.63 -8.23 -5.83
N ALA A 198 7.53 -7.16 -6.57
CA ALA A 198 6.53 -6.11 -6.35
C ALA A 198 6.16 -5.41 -7.64
N ASP A 199 4.96 -4.84 -7.68
CA ASP A 199 4.64 -3.76 -8.60
C ASP A 199 5.26 -2.47 -8.04
N VAL A 200 6.26 -1.92 -8.72
CA VAL A 200 6.98 -0.70 -8.33
C VAL A 200 6.49 0.46 -9.20
N TYR A 201 6.09 1.56 -8.55
CA TYR A 201 5.55 2.75 -9.22
C TYR A 201 6.57 3.87 -9.17
N ILE A 202 6.96 4.37 -10.35
CA ILE A 202 7.89 5.48 -10.53
C ILE A 202 7.16 6.63 -11.20
N ASP A 203 7.25 7.82 -10.62
CA ASP A 203 6.63 9.02 -11.16
C ASP A 203 7.16 9.32 -12.58
N ALA A 204 6.26 9.36 -13.56
CA ALA A 204 6.60 9.54 -14.97
C ALA A 204 6.97 10.99 -15.33
N LYS A 205 6.83 11.93 -14.39
CA LYS A 205 7.26 13.33 -14.56
C LYS A 205 8.63 13.59 -13.93
N THR A 206 8.88 13.03 -12.73
CA THR A 206 10.08 13.34 -11.93
C THR A 206 11.08 12.19 -11.88
N GLY A 207 10.67 10.96 -12.17
CA GLY A 207 11.48 9.75 -11.99
C GLY A 207 11.60 9.28 -10.55
N GLN A 208 10.90 9.89 -9.60
CA GLN A 208 10.95 9.52 -8.20
C GLN A 208 10.09 8.28 -7.92
N PHE A 209 10.49 7.48 -6.93
CA PHE A 209 9.68 6.41 -6.39
C PHE A 209 8.39 6.98 -5.75
N ILE A 210 7.26 6.30 -6.01
CA ILE A 210 5.96 6.63 -5.41
C ILE A 210 5.55 5.58 -4.40
N PHE A 211 5.48 4.31 -4.84
CA PHE A 211 4.90 3.21 -4.06
C PHE A 211 5.39 1.86 -4.58
N GLU A 212 5.36 0.86 -3.72
CA GLU A 212 5.49 -0.53 -4.11
C GLU A 212 4.35 -1.38 -3.54
N ASN A 213 3.79 -2.24 -4.38
CA ASN A 213 2.82 -3.25 -3.97
C ASN A 213 3.49 -4.62 -4.02
N LYS A 214 3.93 -5.11 -2.86
CA LYS A 214 4.64 -6.40 -2.77
C LYS A 214 3.74 -7.55 -3.18
N ARG A 215 4.22 -8.39 -4.09
CA ARG A 215 3.55 -9.63 -4.51
C ARG A 215 4.05 -10.86 -3.74
N ILE A 216 5.29 -10.80 -3.24
CA ILE A 216 5.83 -11.78 -2.31
C ILE A 216 5.85 -11.10 -0.93
N HIS A 217 4.95 -11.50 -0.07
CA HIS A 217 4.84 -10.93 1.28
C HIS A 217 5.68 -11.72 2.28
N HIS A 218 5.73 -13.06 2.13
CA HIS A 218 6.52 -13.97 2.96
C HIS A 218 6.73 -15.28 2.18
N ALA A 219 7.97 -15.68 1.98
CA ALA A 219 8.30 -17.00 1.47
C ALA A 219 8.65 -17.89 2.66
N ASN A 220 7.71 -18.80 3.04
CA ASN A 220 8.01 -19.83 4.01
C ASN A 220 9.08 -20.77 3.44
N VAL A 221 10.16 -20.96 4.16
CA VAL A 221 11.26 -21.87 3.80
C VAL A 221 11.52 -22.86 4.91
N PRO A 222 11.82 -24.12 4.59
CA PRO A 222 12.33 -25.06 5.58
C PRO A 222 13.64 -24.54 6.18
N ALA A 223 13.71 -24.57 7.50
CA ALA A 223 14.86 -24.11 8.24
C ALA A 223 15.21 -25.11 9.37
N THR A 224 16.43 -25.02 9.84
CA THR A 224 16.92 -25.75 11.01
C THR A 224 17.57 -24.77 11.99
N GLY A 225 17.73 -25.20 13.22
CA GLY A 225 18.46 -24.38 14.20
C GLY A 225 18.75 -25.14 15.47
N THR A 226 19.74 -24.67 16.20
CA THR A 226 20.08 -25.19 17.52
C THR A 226 19.06 -24.65 18.53
N SER A 227 18.27 -25.54 19.12
CA SER A 227 17.29 -25.19 20.15
C SER A 227 17.91 -25.27 21.53
N LEU A 228 17.28 -24.66 22.53
CA LEU A 228 17.82 -24.64 23.90
C LEU A 228 17.82 -26.03 24.55
N TYR A 229 16.81 -26.87 24.29
CA TYR A 229 16.61 -28.15 24.97
C TYR A 229 16.52 -29.36 24.04
N ASN A 230 16.27 -29.18 22.75
CA ASN A 230 15.96 -30.27 21.83
C ASN A 230 17.10 -30.56 20.79
N GLY A 231 18.29 -29.97 20.98
CA GLY A 231 19.35 -30.07 19.98
C GLY A 231 18.98 -29.34 18.68
N THR A 232 19.37 -29.92 17.55
CA THR A 232 18.97 -29.37 16.23
C THR A 232 17.52 -29.74 15.90
N VAL A 233 16.70 -28.72 15.64
CA VAL A 233 15.28 -28.87 15.28
C VAL A 233 15.01 -28.31 13.91
N SER A 234 13.93 -28.79 13.28
CA SER A 234 13.43 -28.29 12.00
C SER A 234 12.12 -27.53 12.20
N PHE A 235 12.02 -26.37 11.54
CA PHE A 235 10.86 -25.48 11.59
C PHE A 235 10.73 -24.72 10.28
N THR A 236 9.77 -23.82 10.19
CA THR A 236 9.57 -22.93 9.03
C THR A 236 10.08 -21.54 9.38
N ALA A 237 10.95 -20.97 8.53
CA ALA A 237 11.38 -19.58 8.60
C ALA A 237 10.83 -18.80 7.40
N ASP A 238 11.03 -17.49 7.39
CA ASP A 238 10.78 -16.67 6.20
C ASP A 238 12.05 -15.96 5.72
N ASN A 239 12.09 -15.62 4.43
CA ASN A 239 13.17 -14.83 3.82
C ASN A 239 12.63 -13.62 3.02
N ALA A 240 11.55 -13.02 3.43
CA ALA A 240 10.78 -12.06 2.64
C ALA A 240 11.55 -10.82 2.15
N SER A 241 12.66 -10.41 2.79
CA SER A 241 13.44 -9.25 2.34
C SER A 241 14.75 -9.10 3.12
N GLY A 242 15.73 -9.96 2.86
CA GLY A 242 17.03 -9.91 3.56
C GLY A 242 17.31 -11.19 4.33
N PRO A 243 17.83 -11.13 5.57
CA PRO A 243 18.15 -12.30 6.34
C PRO A 243 16.90 -13.13 6.66
N TYR A 244 17.06 -14.44 6.79
CA TYR A 244 16.01 -15.34 7.26
C TYR A 244 15.56 -14.94 8.65
N ARG A 245 14.25 -15.08 8.94
CA ARG A 245 13.65 -14.71 10.22
C ARG A 245 12.85 -15.86 10.82
N LEU A 246 12.76 -15.91 12.14
CA LEU A 246 11.87 -16.82 12.82
C LEU A 246 10.41 -16.34 12.71
N ARG A 247 9.91 -16.40 11.48
CA ARG A 247 8.52 -16.09 11.11
C ARG A 247 8.03 -17.11 10.10
N GLN A 248 6.74 -17.37 10.11
CA GLN A 248 6.08 -18.19 9.08
C GLN A 248 4.60 -17.80 8.99
N THR A 249 3.95 -18.14 7.86
CA THR A 249 2.55 -17.82 7.55
C THR A 249 1.74 -19.07 7.16
N ALA A 250 2.29 -20.28 7.33
CA ALA A 250 1.64 -21.55 6.98
C ALA A 250 0.58 -21.96 8.00
N ASP A 251 0.72 -21.54 9.26
CA ASP A 251 -0.12 -21.96 10.38
C ASP A 251 -0.98 -20.77 10.86
N GLY A 252 -2.28 -20.81 10.60
CA GLY A 252 -3.21 -19.70 10.89
C GLY A 252 -2.83 -18.42 10.13
N SER A 253 -2.79 -17.28 10.83
CA SER A 253 -2.26 -16.02 10.28
C SER A 253 -0.75 -15.87 10.53
N GLY A 254 -0.11 -16.92 11.03
CA GLY A 254 1.34 -17.01 11.19
C GLY A 254 1.85 -17.11 12.63
N ILE A 255 3.14 -17.46 12.73
CA ILE A 255 3.91 -17.54 13.96
C ILE A 255 5.12 -16.62 13.81
N GLN A 256 5.39 -15.78 14.81
CA GLN A 256 6.45 -14.79 14.81
C GLN A 256 7.21 -14.84 16.14
N THR A 257 8.54 -14.85 16.08
CA THR A 257 9.39 -14.86 17.28
C THR A 257 10.34 -13.68 17.24
N PHE A 258 10.33 -12.91 18.32
CA PHE A 258 11.09 -11.68 18.50
C PHE A 258 12.04 -11.77 19.67
N ASP A 259 13.16 -11.06 19.61
CA ASP A 259 14.10 -10.88 20.71
C ASP A 259 13.91 -9.48 21.31
N LEU A 260 13.71 -9.42 22.62
CA LEU A 260 13.62 -8.18 23.38
C LEU A 260 14.99 -7.64 23.82
N ASN A 261 16.08 -8.39 23.56
CA ASN A 261 17.45 -7.99 23.94
C ASN A 261 17.55 -7.52 25.41
N ASN A 262 16.91 -8.27 26.31
CA ASN A 262 16.80 -7.97 27.76
C ASN A 262 16.00 -6.68 28.08
N SER A 263 15.20 -6.19 27.16
CA SER A 263 14.25 -5.09 27.40
C SER A 263 12.91 -5.60 27.90
N THR A 264 12.19 -4.77 28.66
CA THR A 264 10.79 -4.99 29.01
C THR A 264 9.82 -4.31 28.06
N ASN A 265 10.33 -3.55 27.09
CA ASN A 265 9.51 -2.79 26.13
C ASN A 265 9.26 -3.61 24.87
N TYR A 266 8.06 -4.12 24.69
CA TYR A 266 7.67 -4.89 23.51
C TYR A 266 7.78 -4.12 22.18
N ASN A 267 7.74 -2.79 22.21
CA ASN A 267 7.91 -1.96 21.01
C ASN A 267 9.37 -1.90 20.51
N SER A 268 10.32 -2.30 21.34
CA SER A 268 11.75 -2.42 20.97
C SER A 268 12.15 -3.80 20.48
N ALA A 269 11.21 -4.75 20.43
CA ALA A 269 11.48 -6.10 19.98
C ALA A 269 11.95 -6.15 18.53
N VAL A 270 13.00 -6.93 18.28
CA VAL A 270 13.58 -7.13 16.95
C VAL A 270 13.37 -8.56 16.46
N ASP A 271 13.43 -8.76 15.14
CA ASP A 271 13.40 -10.10 14.57
C ASP A 271 14.61 -10.93 14.99
N VAL A 272 14.39 -12.20 15.30
CA VAL A 272 15.49 -13.17 15.38
C VAL A 272 15.85 -13.57 13.95
N THR A 273 17.07 -13.23 13.52
CA THR A 273 17.53 -13.39 12.15
C THR A 273 18.72 -14.33 12.00
N SER A 274 18.87 -14.89 10.79
CA SER A 274 20.03 -15.66 10.35
C SER A 274 20.37 -15.34 8.90
N SER A 275 21.66 -15.37 8.55
CA SER A 275 22.12 -15.21 7.17
C SER A 275 21.84 -16.45 6.29
N SER A 276 21.47 -17.57 6.89
CA SER A 276 21.14 -18.83 6.22
C SER A 276 19.89 -19.47 6.83
N THR A 277 19.40 -20.56 6.25
CA THR A 277 18.31 -21.36 6.80
C THR A 277 18.68 -22.13 8.08
N ASN A 278 19.93 -22.02 8.54
CA ASN A 278 20.41 -22.65 9.78
C ASN A 278 20.63 -21.59 10.87
N PHE A 279 19.77 -21.60 11.89
CA PHE A 279 19.77 -20.64 13.00
C PHE A 279 20.59 -21.19 14.16
N THR A 280 21.80 -20.66 14.37
CA THR A 280 22.71 -21.12 15.43
C THR A 280 22.97 -20.09 16.53
N SER A 281 22.65 -18.82 16.28
CA SER A 281 23.01 -17.69 17.16
C SER A 281 22.01 -17.38 18.27
N ASN A 282 20.77 -17.87 18.21
CA ASN A 282 19.72 -17.60 19.21
C ASN A 282 18.95 -18.87 19.55
N PRO A 283 19.52 -19.80 20.38
CA PRO A 283 18.86 -21.06 20.75
C PRO A 283 17.51 -20.86 21.47
N THR A 284 17.37 -19.79 22.25
CA THR A 284 16.11 -19.46 22.95
C THR A 284 15.03 -19.09 21.98
N GLY A 285 15.32 -18.24 20.99
CA GLY A 285 14.41 -17.88 19.92
C GLY A 285 13.99 -19.10 19.08
N VAL A 286 14.98 -19.96 18.71
CA VAL A 286 14.71 -21.22 18.00
C VAL A 286 13.79 -22.13 18.80
N GLN A 287 14.01 -22.28 20.10
CA GLN A 287 13.18 -23.10 20.99
C GLN A 287 11.74 -22.58 21.04
N ALA A 288 11.57 -21.27 21.21
CA ALA A 288 10.24 -20.65 21.29
C ALA A 288 9.47 -20.80 19.95
N HIS A 289 10.14 -20.57 18.82
CA HIS A 289 9.53 -20.68 17.50
C HIS A 289 9.11 -22.11 17.17
N PHE A 290 10.04 -23.06 17.36
CA PHE A 290 9.77 -24.49 17.19
C PHE A 290 8.63 -24.96 18.09
N GLY A 291 8.62 -24.57 19.36
CA GLY A 291 7.56 -24.92 20.31
C GLY A 291 6.20 -24.39 19.89
N ALA A 292 6.13 -23.13 19.45
CA ALA A 292 4.90 -22.53 18.95
C ALA A 292 4.34 -23.26 17.70
N GLU A 293 5.21 -23.61 16.73
CA GLU A 293 4.79 -24.41 15.57
C GLU A 293 4.26 -25.78 15.95
N ARG A 294 4.96 -26.50 16.83
CA ARG A 294 4.54 -27.84 17.26
C ARG A 294 3.23 -27.80 18.03
N THR A 295 3.06 -26.82 18.90
CA THR A 295 1.81 -26.61 19.63
C THR A 295 0.65 -26.30 18.68
N HIS A 296 0.84 -25.36 17.74
CA HIS A 296 -0.19 -25.03 16.75
C HIS A 296 -0.60 -26.28 15.95
N LYS A 297 0.38 -27.00 15.39
CA LYS A 297 0.14 -28.22 14.60
C LYS A 297 -0.59 -29.31 15.40
N TYR A 298 -0.23 -29.52 16.66
CA TYR A 298 -0.91 -30.46 17.52
C TYR A 298 -2.39 -30.11 17.69
N PHE A 299 -2.70 -28.89 18.10
CA PHE A 299 -4.09 -28.46 18.32
C PHE A 299 -4.91 -28.41 17.01
N SER A 300 -4.29 -28.02 15.91
CA SER A 300 -4.95 -28.02 14.61
C SER A 300 -5.28 -29.45 14.15
N GLN A 301 -4.30 -30.37 14.20
CA GLN A 301 -4.48 -31.73 13.68
C GLN A 301 -5.34 -32.61 14.58
N LYS A 302 -5.21 -32.46 15.93
CA LYS A 302 -5.92 -33.33 16.89
C LYS A 302 -7.27 -32.79 17.33
N HIS A 303 -7.45 -31.48 17.33
CA HIS A 303 -8.64 -30.82 17.86
C HIS A 303 -9.34 -29.91 16.85
N GLY A 304 -8.85 -29.82 15.59
CA GLY A 304 -9.41 -28.94 14.57
C GLY A 304 -9.31 -27.43 14.92
N ARG A 305 -8.47 -27.08 15.92
CA ARG A 305 -8.40 -25.73 16.47
C ARG A 305 -7.38 -24.88 15.69
N ASN A 306 -7.84 -23.75 15.17
CA ASN A 306 -7.00 -22.80 14.43
C ASN A 306 -6.50 -21.68 15.35
N SER A 307 -5.28 -21.81 15.88
CA SER A 307 -4.64 -20.91 16.83
C SER A 307 -5.36 -20.84 18.20
N TYR A 308 -4.87 -19.97 19.11
CA TYR A 308 -5.39 -19.86 20.49
C TYR A 308 -6.84 -19.33 20.54
N ASN A 309 -7.26 -18.53 19.56
CA ASN A 309 -8.60 -17.97 19.49
C ASN A 309 -9.57 -18.76 18.56
N ASN A 310 -9.11 -19.88 18.00
CA ASN A 310 -9.83 -20.69 17.01
C ASN A 310 -10.25 -19.93 15.72
N ALA A 311 -9.69 -18.74 15.49
CA ALA A 311 -9.92 -17.88 14.33
C ALA A 311 -8.61 -17.55 13.58
N GLY A 312 -7.53 -18.29 13.84
CA GLY A 312 -6.24 -18.15 13.16
C GLY A 312 -5.44 -16.92 13.57
N ALA A 313 -5.58 -16.39 14.79
CA ALA A 313 -4.79 -15.25 15.25
C ALA A 313 -3.28 -15.54 15.20
N ILE A 314 -2.48 -14.50 14.89
CA ILE A 314 -1.01 -14.58 14.87
C ILE A 314 -0.49 -14.96 16.26
N ILE A 315 0.35 -15.98 16.33
CA ILE A 315 1.07 -16.35 17.57
C ILE A 315 2.38 -15.57 17.60
N LYS A 316 2.56 -14.75 18.63
CA LYS A 316 3.78 -13.98 18.85
C LYS A 316 4.51 -14.48 20.09
N SER A 317 5.78 -14.85 19.94
CA SER A 317 6.68 -15.21 21.02
C SER A 317 7.72 -14.10 21.19
N TYR A 318 8.02 -13.77 22.45
CA TYR A 318 9.04 -12.79 22.79
C TYR A 318 10.03 -13.46 23.73
N VAL A 319 11.33 -13.46 23.35
CA VAL A 319 12.40 -14.05 24.15
C VAL A 319 13.29 -12.96 24.73
N SER A 320 14.17 -13.34 25.66
CA SER A 320 15.10 -12.42 26.34
C SER A 320 14.39 -11.21 27.01
N TYR A 321 13.32 -11.47 27.74
CA TYR A 321 12.59 -10.46 28.51
C TYR A 321 13.33 -10.15 29.80
N SER A 322 13.94 -8.94 29.90
CA SER A 322 14.74 -8.51 31.06
C SER A 322 16.00 -9.37 31.37
N SER A 323 17.00 -8.77 31.96
CA SER A 323 18.30 -9.42 32.24
C SER A 323 18.27 -10.44 33.42
N ASN A 324 17.29 -10.39 34.28
CA ASN A 324 17.18 -11.25 35.47
C ASN A 324 15.80 -11.87 35.65
N TYR A 325 15.09 -12.04 34.57
CA TYR A 325 13.73 -12.63 34.59
C TYR A 325 13.83 -14.12 34.34
N VAL A 326 13.39 -14.91 35.34
CA VAL A 326 13.20 -16.36 35.21
C VAL A 326 11.72 -16.62 35.24
N ASN A 327 11.24 -17.30 34.20
CA ASN A 327 9.82 -17.65 34.04
C ASN A 327 9.64 -19.15 34.31
#